data_c2f0fc51f09d4bd98806de7d88fc4f22
#
_entry.id   c2f0fc51f09d4bd98806de7d88fc4f22
#
_cell.length_a   1.000
_cell.length_b   1.000
_cell.length_c   1.000
_cell.angle_alpha   90.00
_cell.angle_beta   90.00
_cell.angle_gamma   90.00
#
_symmetry.space_group_name_H-M   'P 1'
#
loop_
_entity.id
_entity.type
_entity.pdbx_description
1 polymer ?
#
loop_
_entity_poly.entity_id
_entity_poly.type
_entity_poly.pdbx_seq_one_letter_code
_entity_poly.pdbx_strand_id
1 'polypeptide(L)'
;MSFPGSCRFVLAGLVIALALVACASTPQASPERDAEAKQFRTHPGYSTLYIYRPEVEGNMDWQETVLYVDNRMIGGTLPQTFYVVHVEPGTHLLAGIAGDQGRFKLVTRPDELYLVELRESGGVSRYRLVEAETGKRVIRECCRLLESWAPGQRPLLR
;
A
#
# COMPACT_ATOMS: atom_id res chain seq x y z
N MET A 1 38.81 43.25 5.82
CA MET A 1 38.76 42.05 4.96
C MET A 1 37.31 41.68 4.73
N SER A 2 36.77 42.07 3.57
CA SER A 2 35.35 41.84 3.23
C SER A 2 35.24 40.52 2.46
N PHE A 3 34.53 39.59 2.98
CA PHE A 3 34.19 38.35 2.25
C PHE A 3 33.20 38.66 1.14
N PRO A 4 33.40 38.17 -0.09
CA PRO A 4 32.53 38.47 -1.20
C PRO A 4 31.16 37.78 -1.03
N GLY A 5 30.08 38.55 -1.26
CA GLY A 5 28.68 38.14 -1.10
C GLY A 5 28.19 36.96 -1.95
N SER A 6 29.00 36.47 -2.88
CA SER A 6 28.64 35.40 -3.81
C SER A 6 28.44 34.02 -3.14
N CYS A 7 29.08 33.75 -2.01
CA CYS A 7 29.02 32.45 -1.35
C CYS A 7 27.67 32.22 -0.61
N ARG A 8 26.99 33.31 -0.21
CA ARG A 8 25.70 33.24 0.49
C ARG A 8 24.53 32.82 -0.43
N PHE A 9 24.57 33.22 -1.68
CA PHE A 9 23.56 32.89 -2.67
C PHE A 9 23.71 31.45 -3.17
N VAL A 10 24.90 30.91 -3.23
CA VAL A 10 25.14 29.52 -3.63
C VAL A 10 24.66 28.55 -2.56
N LEU A 11 24.85 28.84 -1.27
CA LEU A 11 24.34 28.03 -0.17
C LEU A 11 22.81 28.04 -0.11
N ALA A 12 22.16 29.19 -0.31
CA ALA A 12 20.70 29.30 -0.32
C ALA A 12 20.08 28.51 -1.49
N GLY A 13 20.70 28.55 -2.68
CA GLY A 13 20.24 27.77 -3.84
C GLY A 13 20.37 26.26 -3.62
N LEU A 14 21.41 25.80 -2.93
CA LEU A 14 21.63 24.37 -2.66
C LEU A 14 20.61 23.81 -1.66
N VAL A 15 20.22 24.58 -0.65
CA VAL A 15 19.21 24.18 0.36
C VAL A 15 17.83 24.08 -0.27
N ILE A 16 17.49 24.98 -1.20
CA ILE A 16 16.20 24.95 -1.91
C ILE A 16 16.12 23.75 -2.87
N ALA A 17 17.23 23.38 -3.51
CA ALA A 17 17.28 22.24 -4.42
C ALA A 17 17.10 20.88 -3.71
N LEU A 18 17.53 20.76 -2.45
CA LEU A 18 17.33 19.54 -1.67
C LEU A 18 15.89 19.35 -1.16
N ALA A 19 15.09 20.41 -1.09
CA ALA A 19 13.71 20.34 -0.60
C ALA A 19 12.71 19.83 -1.66
N LEU A 20 13.11 19.68 -2.93
CA LEU A 20 12.22 19.33 -4.04
C LEU A 20 12.17 17.82 -4.37
N VAL A 21 12.89 16.97 -3.65
CA VAL A 21 12.89 15.52 -3.88
C VAL A 21 11.90 14.82 -2.91
N ALA A 22 10.71 15.36 -2.75
CA ALA A 22 9.61 14.61 -2.16
C ALA A 22 8.95 13.79 -3.28
N CYS A 23 9.54 12.66 -3.65
CA CYS A 23 8.81 11.63 -4.39
C CYS A 23 7.65 11.19 -3.52
N ALA A 24 6.41 11.44 -3.95
CA ALA A 24 5.21 10.98 -3.29
C ALA A 24 5.11 9.44 -3.49
N SER A 25 5.89 8.69 -2.74
CA SER A 25 5.73 7.24 -2.60
C SER A 25 4.70 6.96 -1.51
N THR A 26 3.97 5.86 -1.65
CA THR A 26 3.09 5.39 -0.57
C THR A 26 3.94 5.16 0.69
N PRO A 27 3.62 5.83 1.82
CA PRO A 27 4.45 5.74 3.00
C PRO A 27 4.42 4.33 3.59
N GLN A 28 5.60 3.83 3.96
CA GLN A 28 5.71 2.59 4.71
C GLN A 28 5.46 2.86 6.20
N ALA A 29 4.83 1.91 6.86
CA ALA A 29 4.66 1.95 8.31
C ALA A 29 6.01 1.80 9.04
N SER A 30 6.04 2.22 10.31
CA SER A 30 7.22 1.99 11.13
C SER A 30 7.49 0.49 11.33
N PRO A 31 8.74 0.08 11.65
CA PRO A 31 9.06 -1.32 11.92
C PRO A 31 8.22 -1.94 13.03
N GLU A 32 7.87 -1.15 14.06
CA GLU A 32 7.05 -1.60 15.18
C GLU A 32 5.62 -1.90 14.74
N ARG A 33 5.03 -1.04 13.92
CA ARG A 33 3.69 -1.24 13.36
C ARG A 33 3.65 -2.41 12.38
N ASP A 34 4.69 -2.58 11.58
CA ASP A 34 4.84 -3.74 10.69
C ASP A 34 4.90 -5.05 11.51
N ALA A 35 5.70 -5.07 12.57
CA ALA A 35 5.82 -6.23 13.46
C ALA A 35 4.50 -6.53 14.19
N GLU A 36 3.77 -5.50 14.62
CA GLU A 36 2.46 -5.66 15.24
C GLU A 36 1.43 -6.22 14.23
N ALA A 37 1.36 -5.66 13.03
CA ALA A 37 0.46 -6.15 11.97
C ALA A 37 0.73 -7.63 11.64
N LYS A 38 2.00 -8.06 11.64
CA LYS A 38 2.39 -9.45 11.39
C LYS A 38 2.04 -10.43 12.51
N GLN A 39 1.42 -9.97 13.59
CA GLN A 39 0.77 -10.83 14.57
C GLN A 39 -0.62 -11.30 14.11
N PHE A 40 -1.18 -10.71 13.06
CA PHE A 40 -2.45 -11.07 12.42
C PHE A 40 -3.62 -11.08 13.39
N ARG A 41 -3.67 -10.10 14.28
CA ARG A 41 -4.81 -9.94 15.20
C ARG A 41 -6.03 -9.43 14.44
N THR A 42 -7.20 -9.95 14.78
CA THR A 42 -8.47 -9.42 14.30
C THR A 42 -8.90 -8.21 15.13
N HIS A 43 -9.72 -7.35 14.55
CA HIS A 43 -10.36 -6.25 15.27
C HIS A 43 -11.76 -6.70 15.73
N PRO A 44 -12.08 -6.65 17.02
CA PRO A 44 -13.38 -7.12 17.54
C PRO A 44 -14.58 -6.45 16.83
N GLY A 45 -15.52 -7.28 16.37
CA GLY A 45 -16.72 -6.84 15.65
C GLY A 45 -16.51 -6.49 14.18
N TYR A 46 -15.29 -6.43 13.70
CA TYR A 46 -14.94 -6.14 12.31
C TYR A 46 -14.36 -7.36 11.62
N SER A 47 -14.36 -7.33 10.30
CA SER A 47 -13.56 -8.22 9.47
C SER A 47 -12.21 -7.59 9.19
N THR A 48 -11.13 -8.34 9.30
CA THR A 48 -9.77 -7.83 9.07
C THR A 48 -9.24 -8.37 7.74
N LEU A 49 -8.97 -7.47 6.81
CA LEU A 49 -8.44 -7.81 5.48
C LEU A 49 -6.94 -7.51 5.42
N TYR A 50 -6.15 -8.48 5.07
CA TYR A 50 -4.75 -8.32 4.67
C TYR A 50 -4.69 -8.44 3.16
N ILE A 51 -4.44 -7.35 2.47
CA ILE A 51 -4.27 -7.32 1.01
C ILE A 51 -2.78 -7.16 0.73
N TYR A 52 -2.16 -8.18 0.16
CA TYR A 52 -0.72 -8.19 -0.04
C TYR A 52 -0.35 -8.46 -1.50
N ARG A 53 0.75 -7.84 -1.91
CA ARG A 53 1.36 -8.02 -3.22
C ARG A 53 2.72 -8.70 -3.03
N PRO A 54 2.85 -10.00 -3.32
CA PRO A 54 4.12 -10.70 -3.19
C PRO A 54 5.11 -10.20 -4.24
N GLU A 55 6.35 -10.66 -4.13
CA GLU A 55 7.32 -10.51 -5.20
C GLU A 55 6.85 -11.24 -6.45
N VAL A 56 7.05 -10.64 -7.60
CA VAL A 56 6.75 -11.25 -8.89
C VAL A 56 8.06 -11.49 -9.62
N GLU A 57 8.26 -12.72 -10.08
CA GLU A 57 9.38 -13.06 -10.94
C GLU A 57 9.18 -12.41 -12.32
N GLY A 58 10.07 -11.49 -12.68
CA GLY A 58 10.07 -10.84 -13.99
C GLY A 58 10.07 -9.32 -13.94
N ASN A 59 10.61 -8.71 -14.96
CA ASN A 59 11.05 -7.32 -15.00
C ASN A 59 9.93 -6.28 -15.26
N MET A 60 8.64 -6.60 -15.13
CA MET A 60 7.55 -5.71 -15.55
C MET A 60 6.51 -5.32 -14.51
N ASP A 61 6.59 -5.80 -13.28
CA ASP A 61 5.54 -5.58 -12.27
C ASP A 61 5.86 -4.49 -11.22
N TRP A 62 6.74 -3.56 -11.53
CA TRP A 62 7.00 -2.38 -10.68
C TRP A 62 5.93 -1.29 -10.80
N GLN A 63 4.89 -1.52 -11.59
CA GLN A 63 3.82 -0.54 -11.74
C GLN A 63 3.04 -0.43 -10.43
N GLU A 64 3.01 0.79 -9.90
CA GLU A 64 2.13 1.12 -8.79
C GLU A 64 0.67 1.02 -9.28
N THR A 65 -0.12 0.21 -8.60
CA THR A 65 -1.58 0.22 -8.76
C THR A 65 -2.23 0.71 -7.48
N VAL A 66 -3.39 1.33 -7.59
CA VAL A 66 -4.10 1.88 -6.45
C VAL A 66 -5.16 0.89 -5.99
N LEU A 67 -5.13 0.55 -4.71
CA LEU A 67 -6.13 -0.30 -4.06
C LEU A 67 -7.34 0.53 -3.62
N TYR A 68 -8.52 0.07 -3.99
CA TYR A 68 -9.80 0.53 -3.47
C TYR A 68 -10.51 -0.60 -2.73
N VAL A 69 -11.16 -0.26 -1.63
CA VAL A 69 -12.12 -1.12 -0.92
C VAL A 69 -13.42 -0.33 -0.80
N ASP A 70 -14.51 -0.86 -1.37
CA ASP A 70 -15.84 -0.23 -1.41
C ASP A 70 -15.81 1.22 -1.94
N ASN A 71 -15.11 1.44 -3.04
CA ASN A 71 -14.85 2.75 -3.64
C ASN A 71 -14.03 3.72 -2.77
N ARG A 72 -13.60 3.31 -1.57
CA ARG A 72 -12.66 4.09 -0.75
C ARG A 72 -11.24 3.78 -1.18
N MET A 73 -10.49 4.80 -1.53
CA MET A 73 -9.08 4.69 -1.84
C MET A 73 -8.28 4.33 -0.58
N ILE A 74 -7.51 3.26 -0.64
CA ILE A 74 -6.64 2.81 0.46
C ILE A 74 -5.23 3.32 0.25
N GLY A 75 -4.67 3.15 -0.94
CA GLY A 75 -3.34 3.63 -1.28
C GLY A 75 -2.74 2.92 -2.48
N GLY A 76 -1.55 3.37 -2.89
CA GLY A 76 -0.77 2.71 -3.93
C GLY A 76 -0.15 1.42 -3.42
N THR A 77 -0.18 0.37 -4.21
CA THR A 77 0.43 -0.92 -3.87
C THR A 77 1.72 -1.11 -4.62
N LEU A 78 2.72 -1.64 -3.95
CA LEU A 78 4.02 -1.99 -4.52
C LEU A 78 4.28 -3.48 -4.32
N PRO A 79 5.14 -4.10 -5.13
CA PRO A 79 5.65 -5.44 -4.82
C PRO A 79 6.23 -5.51 -3.40
N GLN A 80 6.12 -6.66 -2.76
CA GLN A 80 6.62 -6.92 -1.40
C GLN A 80 6.00 -6.00 -0.33
N THR A 81 4.72 -5.62 -0.51
CA THR A 81 4.00 -4.80 0.46
C THR A 81 2.61 -5.35 0.79
N PHE A 82 2.03 -4.87 1.89
CA PHE A 82 0.66 -5.20 2.26
C PHE A 82 -0.05 -4.06 2.97
N TYR A 83 -1.37 -4.11 2.93
CA TYR A 83 -2.28 -3.28 3.72
C TYR A 83 -3.06 -4.11 4.72
N VAL A 84 -3.41 -3.50 5.84
CA VAL A 84 -4.42 -4.01 6.79
C VAL A 84 -5.60 -3.07 6.76
N VAL A 85 -6.79 -3.61 6.45
CA VAL A 85 -8.03 -2.83 6.38
C VAL A 85 -9.08 -3.51 7.25
N HIS A 86 -9.70 -2.76 8.15
CA HIS A 86 -10.84 -3.23 8.92
C HIS A 86 -12.12 -2.75 8.24
N VAL A 87 -13.04 -3.68 8.00
CA VAL A 87 -14.34 -3.43 7.36
C VAL A 87 -15.46 -4.01 8.22
N GLU A 88 -16.66 -3.44 8.14
CA GLU A 88 -17.83 -4.04 8.74
C GLU A 88 -18.11 -5.41 8.10
N PRO A 89 -18.71 -6.39 8.84
CA PRO A 89 -19.09 -7.66 8.22
C PRO A 89 -20.06 -7.45 7.07
N GLY A 90 -19.83 -8.12 5.95
CA GLY A 90 -20.70 -7.95 4.79
C GLY A 90 -20.06 -8.29 3.47
N THR A 91 -20.57 -7.68 2.42
CA THR A 91 -20.04 -7.85 1.06
C THR A 91 -19.23 -6.63 0.67
N HIS A 92 -17.97 -6.85 0.31
CA HIS A 92 -17.01 -5.82 -0.06
C HIS A 92 -16.54 -6.00 -1.49
N LEU A 93 -16.16 -4.89 -2.12
CA LEU A 93 -15.60 -4.85 -3.46
C LEU A 93 -14.17 -4.31 -3.39
N LEU A 94 -13.20 -5.16 -3.71
CA LEU A 94 -11.82 -4.76 -3.94
C LEU A 94 -11.65 -4.43 -5.42
N ALA A 95 -10.96 -3.33 -5.71
CA ALA A 95 -10.74 -2.88 -7.09
C ALA A 95 -9.38 -2.16 -7.23
N GLY A 96 -8.86 -2.12 -8.45
CA GLY A 96 -7.73 -1.30 -8.85
C GLY A 96 -8.14 0.11 -9.28
N ILE A 97 -7.24 0.81 -9.95
CA ILE A 97 -7.48 2.17 -10.45
C ILE A 97 -8.60 2.20 -11.51
N ALA A 98 -9.23 3.36 -11.67
CA ALA A 98 -10.23 3.59 -12.72
C ALA A 98 -9.65 3.23 -14.11
N GLY A 99 -10.27 2.26 -14.81
CA GLY A 99 -9.75 1.65 -16.03
C GLY A 99 -9.19 0.25 -15.82
N ASP A 100 -8.71 -0.07 -14.61
CA ASP A 100 -8.42 -1.43 -14.20
C ASP A 100 -9.75 -2.19 -14.00
N GLN A 101 -9.98 -3.19 -14.82
CA GLN A 101 -11.20 -4.01 -14.76
C GLN A 101 -11.12 -5.12 -13.69
N GLY A 102 -10.01 -5.23 -12.99
CA GLY A 102 -9.83 -6.16 -11.89
C GLY A 102 -10.73 -5.80 -10.72
N ARG A 103 -11.77 -6.60 -10.52
CA ARG A 103 -12.73 -6.45 -9.40
C ARG A 103 -12.87 -7.77 -8.69
N PHE A 104 -12.91 -7.72 -7.35
CA PHE A 104 -13.04 -8.91 -6.52
C PHE A 104 -14.08 -8.68 -5.44
N LYS A 105 -15.15 -9.47 -5.47
CA LYS A 105 -16.20 -9.44 -4.46
C LYS A 105 -15.85 -10.42 -3.35
N LEU A 106 -15.79 -9.92 -2.12
CA LEU A 106 -15.47 -10.68 -0.92
C LEU A 106 -16.62 -10.57 0.07
N VAL A 107 -17.13 -11.71 0.55
CA VAL A 107 -18.10 -11.76 1.65
C VAL A 107 -17.35 -12.06 2.94
N THR A 108 -17.53 -11.19 3.94
CA THR A 108 -16.80 -11.28 5.21
C THR A 108 -17.73 -11.44 6.39
N ARG A 109 -17.19 -11.98 7.50
CA ARG A 109 -17.84 -12.18 8.78
C ARG A 109 -17.13 -11.46 9.90
N PRO A 110 -17.81 -11.14 11.00
CA PRO A 110 -17.18 -10.48 12.15
C PRO A 110 -16.07 -11.37 12.74
N ASP A 111 -15.04 -10.72 13.27
CA ASP A 111 -13.93 -11.35 13.96
C ASP A 111 -13.08 -12.31 13.09
N GLU A 112 -13.34 -12.35 11.79
CA GLU A 112 -12.57 -13.18 10.85
C GLU A 112 -11.47 -12.41 10.14
N LEU A 113 -10.41 -13.16 9.77
CA LEU A 113 -9.25 -12.71 9.03
C LEU A 113 -9.29 -13.22 7.59
N TYR A 114 -9.09 -12.32 6.65
CA TYR A 114 -9.05 -12.63 5.22
C TYR A 114 -7.70 -12.19 4.63
N LEU A 115 -7.04 -13.09 3.93
CA LEU A 115 -5.80 -12.82 3.23
C LEU A 115 -6.05 -12.83 1.73
N VAL A 116 -5.86 -11.69 1.11
CA VAL A 116 -6.10 -11.48 -0.32
C VAL A 116 -4.79 -11.17 -1.00
N GLU A 117 -4.38 -12.04 -1.90
CA GLU A 117 -3.25 -11.79 -2.78
C GLU A 117 -3.69 -10.89 -3.93
N LEU A 118 -2.93 -9.84 -4.14
CA LEU A 118 -3.04 -8.93 -5.28
C LEU A 118 -1.88 -9.17 -6.22
N ARG A 119 -2.17 -9.43 -7.48
CA ARG A 119 -1.22 -9.41 -8.58
C ARG A 119 -1.64 -8.39 -9.61
N GLU A 120 -0.68 -7.67 -10.14
CA GLU A 120 -0.89 -6.80 -11.30
C GLU A 120 -0.33 -7.51 -12.52
N SER A 121 -1.05 -7.46 -13.62
CA SER A 121 -0.60 -8.02 -14.89
C SER A 121 -1.23 -7.27 -16.05
N GLY A 122 -0.41 -6.62 -16.86
CA GLY A 122 -0.86 -5.85 -18.02
C GLY A 122 -1.77 -4.68 -17.68
N GLY A 123 -1.53 -4.01 -16.56
CA GLY A 123 -2.34 -2.89 -16.08
C GLY A 123 -3.66 -3.30 -15.40
N VAL A 124 -3.84 -4.58 -15.11
CA VAL A 124 -5.06 -5.11 -14.47
C VAL A 124 -4.73 -5.77 -13.14
N SER A 125 -5.38 -5.30 -12.07
CA SER A 125 -5.31 -5.92 -10.74
C SER A 125 -6.09 -7.24 -10.70
N ARG A 126 -5.47 -8.29 -10.19
CA ARG A 126 -6.06 -9.59 -9.98
C ARG A 126 -6.00 -9.95 -8.51
N TYR A 127 -7.15 -10.25 -7.92
CA TYR A 127 -7.28 -10.57 -6.50
C TYR A 127 -7.62 -12.04 -6.33
N ARG A 128 -7.06 -12.65 -5.31
CA ARG A 128 -7.33 -14.05 -4.93
C ARG A 128 -7.37 -14.20 -3.42
N LEU A 129 -8.44 -14.78 -2.90
CA LEU A 129 -8.47 -15.21 -1.51
C LEU A 129 -7.49 -16.39 -1.31
N VAL A 130 -6.67 -16.31 -0.27
CA VAL A 130 -5.63 -17.28 0.03
C VAL A 130 -5.91 -17.91 1.40
N GLU A 131 -5.56 -19.17 1.52
CA GLU A 131 -5.64 -19.87 2.80
C GLU A 131 -4.78 -19.15 3.86
N ALA A 132 -5.30 -19.10 5.12
CA ALA A 132 -4.78 -18.22 6.15
C ALA A 132 -3.29 -18.44 6.46
N GLU A 133 -2.87 -19.67 6.69
CA GLU A 133 -1.48 -19.95 7.06
C GLU A 133 -0.50 -19.73 5.90
N THR A 134 -0.96 -20.00 4.67
CA THR A 134 -0.19 -19.72 3.45
C THR A 134 0.04 -18.21 3.30
N GLY A 135 -1.02 -17.40 3.37
CA GLY A 135 -0.91 -15.95 3.23
C GLY A 135 -0.09 -15.30 4.34
N LYS A 136 -0.29 -15.72 5.61
CA LYS A 136 0.52 -15.26 6.75
C LYS A 136 2.01 -15.52 6.56
N ARG A 137 2.35 -16.71 6.10
CA ARG A 137 3.74 -17.08 5.82
C ARG A 137 4.34 -16.15 4.76
N VAL A 138 3.66 -16.01 3.62
CA VAL A 138 4.13 -15.14 2.53
C VAL A 138 4.34 -13.70 3.03
N ILE A 139 3.36 -13.12 3.76
CA ILE A 139 3.46 -11.75 4.28
C ILE A 139 4.66 -11.58 5.24
N ARG A 140 4.93 -12.58 6.11
CA ARG A 140 6.08 -12.52 7.01
C ARG A 140 7.41 -12.55 6.27
N GLU A 141 7.51 -13.34 5.22
CA GLU A 141 8.74 -13.55 4.46
C GLU A 141 9.06 -12.40 3.51
N CYS A 142 8.04 -11.83 2.83
CA CYS A 142 8.31 -10.88 1.75
C CYS A 142 7.98 -9.43 2.08
N CYS A 143 6.96 -9.18 2.90
CA CYS A 143 6.19 -7.97 2.68
C CYS A 143 6.28 -6.96 3.84
N ARG A 144 6.21 -5.66 3.50
CA ARG A 144 6.19 -4.55 4.44
C ARG A 144 4.83 -3.87 4.48
N LEU A 145 4.41 -3.46 5.68
CA LEU A 145 3.17 -2.74 5.88
C LEU A 145 3.25 -1.34 5.25
N LEU A 146 2.22 -0.99 4.50
CA LEU A 146 2.00 0.36 3.99
C LEU A 146 0.99 1.10 4.87
N GLU A 147 1.18 2.42 4.97
CA GLU A 147 0.19 3.31 5.56
C GLU A 147 -0.94 3.57 4.56
N SER A 148 -2.19 3.44 5.01
CA SER A 148 -3.32 3.89 4.21
C SER A 148 -3.27 5.40 4.02
N TRP A 149 -3.63 5.88 2.84
CA TRP A 149 -3.68 7.33 2.60
C TRP A 149 -4.74 7.98 3.47
N ALA A 150 -4.38 9.11 4.07
CA ALA A 150 -5.33 9.92 4.81
C ALA A 150 -6.38 10.53 3.86
N PRO A 151 -7.61 10.80 4.35
CA PRO A 151 -8.60 11.54 3.58
C PRO A 151 -8.01 12.85 3.03
N GLY A 152 -8.13 13.06 1.73
CA GLY A 152 -7.58 14.24 1.04
C GLY A 152 -6.17 14.10 0.48
N GLN A 153 -5.41 13.09 0.86
CA GLN A 153 -4.20 12.72 0.16
C GLN A 153 -4.58 12.14 -1.22
N ARG A 154 -4.16 12.82 -2.27
CA ARG A 154 -4.26 12.30 -3.63
C ARG A 154 -2.88 11.89 -4.09
N PRO A 155 -2.72 10.69 -4.67
CA PRO A 155 -1.49 10.39 -5.37
C PRO A 155 -1.34 11.38 -6.51
N LEU A 156 -0.14 11.86 -6.72
CA LEU A 156 0.21 12.48 -7.99
C LEU A 156 0.23 11.33 -9.01
N LEU A 157 -0.89 11.16 -9.69
CA LEU A 157 -0.96 10.26 -10.84
C LEU A 157 0.01 10.83 -11.88
N ARG A 158 1.06 10.09 -12.17
CA ARG A 158 1.97 10.36 -13.29
C ARG A 158 1.50 9.60 -14.52
#